data_def30afbd205f311d5ab1a61c3d81ea4
#
_entry.id   def30afbd205f311d5ab1a61c3d81ea4
#
_cell.length_a   1.000
_cell.length_b   1.000
_cell.length_c   1.000
_cell.angle_alpha   90.00
_cell.angle_beta   90.00
_cell.angle_gamma   90.00
#
_symmetry.space_group_name_H-M   'P 1'
#
loop_
_entity.id
_entity.type
_entity.pdbx_description
1 polymer ?
#
loop_
_entity_poly.entity_id
_entity_poly.type
_entity_poly.pdbx_seq_one_letter_code
_entity_poly.pdbx_strand_id
1 'polypeptide(L)'
;MSEEVTPLNFYGSDTTLQWIRDMEWCDALTEKNALALHPVKAFEPFEVEGYAVTALKADHDQKTDPFIYIISNGEKTMLYAHDTGYFPDETWDYLERKKPVFNFVSIDCTGMFENYRQGHMGLSADADTKDRMIKEGLATDKTVFCCNHFSHNGRATHDEFVPAAAEKGFLVAYDSMEYEF
;
A
#
# COMPACT_ATOMS: atom_id res chain seq x y z
N MET A 1 39.29 -2.41 -10.45
CA MET A 1 38.25 -3.26 -9.88
C MET A 1 36.95 -2.57 -10.23
N SER A 2 36.12 -3.18 -11.10
CA SER A 2 34.76 -2.66 -11.34
C SER A 2 33.98 -2.87 -10.05
N GLU A 3 33.45 -1.80 -9.46
CA GLU A 3 32.49 -1.94 -8.37
C GLU A 3 31.34 -2.82 -8.88
N GLU A 4 31.04 -3.88 -8.17
CA GLU A 4 29.92 -4.78 -8.47
C GLU A 4 28.64 -3.98 -8.21
N VAL A 5 27.91 -3.64 -9.27
CA VAL A 5 26.67 -2.88 -9.15
C VAL A 5 25.57 -3.84 -8.67
N THR A 6 25.01 -3.58 -7.49
CA THR A 6 23.81 -4.29 -7.03
C THR A 6 22.60 -3.70 -7.74
N PRO A 7 21.84 -4.50 -8.50
CA PRO A 7 20.69 -3.97 -9.24
C PRO A 7 19.59 -3.48 -8.30
N LEU A 8 18.93 -2.39 -8.69
CA LEU A 8 17.66 -2.01 -8.11
C LEU A 8 16.60 -3.01 -8.59
N ASN A 9 16.01 -3.75 -7.68
CA ASN A 9 14.93 -4.68 -8.00
C ASN A 9 13.60 -3.92 -7.99
N PHE A 10 12.90 -3.96 -9.13
CA PHE A 10 11.61 -3.32 -9.31
C PHE A 10 10.53 -4.37 -9.55
N TYR A 11 9.54 -4.43 -8.66
CA TYR A 11 8.42 -5.38 -8.70
C TYR A 11 7.14 -4.66 -9.11
N GLY A 12 6.41 -5.18 -10.08
CA GLY A 12 5.18 -4.54 -10.55
C GLY A 12 4.32 -5.43 -11.42
N SER A 13 3.13 -4.96 -11.77
CA SER A 13 2.29 -5.61 -12.77
C SER A 13 2.97 -5.63 -14.14
N ASP A 14 2.57 -6.56 -15.01
CA ASP A 14 3.08 -6.58 -16.39
C ASP A 14 2.86 -5.24 -17.11
N THR A 15 1.73 -4.59 -16.85
CA THR A 15 1.39 -3.28 -17.41
C THR A 15 2.35 -2.19 -16.93
N THR A 16 2.58 -2.11 -15.62
CA THR A 16 3.53 -1.15 -15.05
C THR A 16 4.95 -1.40 -15.53
N LEU A 17 5.38 -2.67 -15.58
CA LEU A 17 6.71 -3.02 -16.07
C LEU A 17 6.88 -2.72 -17.56
N GLN A 18 5.82 -2.83 -18.36
CA GLN A 18 5.87 -2.44 -19.76
C GLN A 18 6.11 -0.93 -19.91
N TRP A 19 5.46 -0.10 -19.14
CA TRP A 19 5.73 1.34 -19.12
C TRP A 19 7.18 1.67 -18.78
N ILE A 20 7.76 0.94 -17.81
CA ILE A 20 9.17 1.13 -17.46
C ILE A 20 10.09 0.70 -18.62
N ARG A 21 9.79 -0.42 -19.29
CA ARG A 21 10.55 -0.87 -20.48
C ARG A 21 10.51 0.13 -21.62
N ASP A 22 9.41 0.85 -21.77
CA ASP A 22 9.24 1.86 -22.83
C ASP A 22 10.00 3.17 -22.54
N MET A 23 10.60 3.32 -21.34
CA MET A 23 11.45 4.47 -20.98
C MET A 23 12.83 4.35 -21.62
N GLU A 24 13.30 5.41 -22.27
CA GLU A 24 14.57 5.45 -23.02
C GLU A 24 15.80 5.00 -22.17
N TRP A 25 15.74 5.16 -20.86
CA TRP A 25 16.84 4.79 -19.94
C TRP A 25 16.81 3.33 -19.50
N CYS A 26 15.70 2.61 -19.68
CA CYS A 26 15.50 1.27 -19.12
C CYS A 26 16.53 0.27 -19.67
N ASP A 27 16.69 0.21 -20.99
CA ASP A 27 17.64 -0.70 -21.64
C ASP A 27 19.07 -0.47 -21.14
N ALA A 28 19.48 0.79 -21.06
CA ALA A 28 20.83 1.15 -20.59
C ALA A 28 21.11 0.75 -19.14
N LEU A 29 20.09 0.74 -18.26
CA LEU A 29 20.23 0.32 -16.87
C LEU A 29 20.17 -1.21 -16.72
N THR A 30 19.32 -1.89 -17.48
CA THR A 30 19.23 -3.36 -17.47
C THR A 30 20.48 -4.01 -18.07
N GLU A 31 21.03 -3.48 -19.18
CA GLU A 31 22.29 -3.94 -19.77
C GLU A 31 23.47 -3.81 -18.81
N LYS A 32 23.50 -2.78 -17.98
CA LYS A 32 24.52 -2.56 -16.94
C LYS A 32 24.26 -3.34 -15.65
N ASN A 33 23.23 -4.17 -15.60
CA ASN A 33 22.79 -4.85 -14.40
C ASN A 33 22.53 -3.89 -13.21
N ALA A 34 22.06 -2.66 -13.50
CA ALA A 34 21.71 -1.67 -12.51
C ALA A 34 20.21 -1.66 -12.17
N LEU A 35 19.40 -2.31 -13.02
CA LEU A 35 17.95 -2.47 -12.85
C LEU A 35 17.52 -3.90 -13.18
N ALA A 36 16.70 -4.50 -12.34
CA ALA A 36 16.05 -5.79 -12.57
C ALA A 36 14.53 -5.64 -12.43
N LEU A 37 13.78 -6.07 -13.45
CA LEU A 37 12.32 -5.97 -13.48
C LEU A 37 11.69 -7.33 -13.20
N HIS A 38 10.84 -7.38 -12.16
CA HIS A 38 10.20 -8.59 -11.67
C HIS A 38 8.68 -8.50 -11.81
N PRO A 39 8.05 -9.23 -12.75
CA PRO A 39 6.61 -9.24 -12.86
C PRO A 39 5.99 -9.95 -11.66
N VAL A 40 4.98 -9.33 -11.06
CA VAL A 40 4.17 -9.91 -10.00
C VAL A 40 2.70 -9.91 -10.39
N LYS A 41 1.95 -10.87 -9.87
CA LYS A 41 0.52 -11.01 -10.14
C LYS A 41 -0.28 -10.79 -8.87
N ALA A 42 -1.45 -10.17 -9.04
CA ALA A 42 -2.36 -10.02 -7.94
C ALA A 42 -2.72 -11.38 -7.31
N PHE A 43 -2.75 -11.41 -5.97
CA PHE A 43 -3.13 -12.56 -5.15
C PHE A 43 -2.14 -13.75 -5.16
N GLU A 44 -0.99 -13.60 -5.84
CA GLU A 44 0.10 -14.58 -5.80
C GLU A 44 1.21 -14.06 -4.87
N PRO A 45 1.62 -14.82 -3.84
CA PRO A 45 2.72 -14.42 -2.97
C PRO A 45 4.06 -14.56 -3.67
N PHE A 46 4.98 -13.66 -3.34
CA PHE A 46 6.38 -13.70 -3.75
C PHE A 46 7.29 -13.28 -2.59
N GLU A 47 8.57 -13.55 -2.69
CA GLU A 47 9.54 -13.21 -1.65
C GLU A 47 10.46 -12.08 -2.09
N VAL A 48 10.71 -11.14 -1.19
CA VAL A 48 11.67 -10.04 -1.36
C VAL A 48 12.46 -9.89 -0.08
N GLU A 49 13.78 -10.12 -0.15
CA GLU A 49 14.72 -9.89 0.95
C GLU A 49 14.27 -10.49 2.31
N GLY A 50 13.67 -11.67 2.27
CA GLY A 50 13.19 -12.37 3.47
C GLY A 50 11.77 -11.99 3.91
N TYR A 51 11.10 -11.12 3.19
CA TYR A 51 9.69 -10.81 3.40
C TYR A 51 8.81 -11.58 2.41
N ALA A 52 7.73 -12.16 2.91
CA ALA A 52 6.64 -12.63 2.06
C ALA A 52 5.74 -11.46 1.69
N VAL A 53 5.60 -11.21 0.39
CA VAL A 53 4.80 -10.10 -0.15
C VAL A 53 3.67 -10.65 -1.01
N THR A 54 2.48 -10.08 -0.89
CA THR A 54 1.35 -10.39 -1.76
C THR A 54 0.75 -9.09 -2.31
N ALA A 55 0.75 -8.95 -3.62
CA ALA A 55 0.05 -7.87 -4.29
C ALA A 55 -1.46 -8.13 -4.29
N LEU A 56 -2.25 -7.12 -3.97
CA LEU A 56 -3.71 -7.12 -4.05
C LEU A 56 -4.14 -6.03 -5.01
N LYS A 57 -5.28 -6.20 -5.68
CA LYS A 57 -5.82 -5.15 -6.56
C LYS A 57 -6.23 -3.91 -5.76
N ALA A 58 -5.88 -2.74 -6.29
CA ALA A 58 -6.29 -1.44 -5.76
C ALA A 58 -7.38 -0.80 -6.64
N ASP A 59 -8.13 0.11 -6.06
CA ASP A 59 -9.05 0.99 -6.79
C ASP A 59 -8.37 2.31 -7.08
N HIS A 60 -7.63 2.38 -8.19
CA HIS A 60 -6.94 3.58 -8.66
C HIS A 60 -6.99 3.65 -10.19
N ASP A 61 -5.94 4.09 -10.88
CA ASP A 61 -5.92 4.12 -12.34
C ASP A 61 -5.89 2.70 -12.93
N GLN A 62 -7.04 2.21 -13.36
CA GLN A 62 -7.21 0.86 -13.91
C GLN A 62 -6.37 0.59 -15.16
N LYS A 63 -5.79 1.61 -15.78
CA LYS A 63 -4.86 1.44 -16.92
C LYS A 63 -3.48 0.95 -16.47
N THR A 64 -3.17 1.07 -15.19
CA THR A 64 -1.87 0.69 -14.63
C THR A 64 -1.88 -0.64 -13.92
N ASP A 65 -3.06 -1.25 -13.76
CA ASP A 65 -3.23 -2.48 -12.97
C ASP A 65 -2.68 -2.29 -11.54
N PRO A 66 -3.26 -1.35 -10.77
CA PRO A 66 -2.67 -0.86 -9.52
C PRO A 66 -2.76 -1.87 -8.40
N PHE A 67 -1.74 -1.89 -7.53
CA PHE A 67 -1.64 -2.81 -6.40
C PHE A 67 -1.45 -2.09 -5.07
N ILE A 68 -2.03 -2.71 -4.03
CA ILE A 68 -1.65 -2.56 -2.63
C ILE A 68 -1.00 -3.86 -2.15
N TYR A 69 -0.31 -3.86 -1.00
CA TYR A 69 0.55 -4.97 -0.65
C TYR A 69 0.35 -5.46 0.79
N ILE A 70 0.24 -6.78 0.96
CA ILE A 70 0.48 -7.44 2.24
C ILE A 70 1.97 -7.73 2.31
N ILE A 71 2.62 -7.36 3.43
CA ILE A 71 4.06 -7.58 3.66
C ILE A 71 4.21 -8.25 5.03
N SER A 72 4.89 -9.41 5.07
CA SER A 72 5.10 -10.17 6.29
C SER A 72 6.54 -10.66 6.43
N ASN A 73 7.10 -10.54 7.62
CA ASN A 73 8.40 -11.15 7.97
C ASN A 73 8.23 -12.51 8.70
N GLY A 74 7.01 -13.05 8.76
CA GLY A 74 6.66 -14.28 9.47
C GLY A 74 6.19 -14.06 10.91
N GLU A 75 6.58 -12.97 11.57
CA GLU A 75 6.14 -12.61 12.91
C GLU A 75 5.12 -11.47 12.90
N LYS A 76 5.34 -10.49 12.03
CA LYS A 76 4.51 -9.30 11.85
C LYS A 76 4.01 -9.21 10.42
N THR A 77 2.80 -8.72 10.28
CA THR A 77 2.17 -8.51 8.96
C THR A 77 1.62 -7.09 8.87
N MET A 78 1.96 -6.40 7.81
CA MET A 78 1.40 -5.09 7.50
C MET A 78 0.61 -5.10 6.20
N LEU A 79 -0.36 -4.19 6.10
CA LEU A 79 -0.99 -3.80 4.85
C LEU A 79 -0.47 -2.41 4.46
N TYR A 80 0.14 -2.32 3.29
CA TYR A 80 0.52 -1.07 2.64
C TYR A 80 -0.52 -0.76 1.56
N ALA A 81 -1.45 0.14 1.86
CA ALA A 81 -2.62 0.42 1.03
C ALA A 81 -2.69 1.90 0.66
N HIS A 82 -1.74 2.35 -0.15
CA HIS A 82 -1.69 3.69 -0.70
C HIS A 82 -2.12 3.69 -2.17
N ASP A 83 -2.52 4.84 -2.70
CA ASP A 83 -3.07 5.00 -4.04
C ASP A 83 -4.25 4.03 -4.29
N THR A 84 -5.23 4.09 -3.41
CA THR A 84 -6.43 3.26 -3.55
C THR A 84 -7.66 3.94 -2.97
N GLY A 85 -8.80 3.77 -3.62
CA GLY A 85 -10.11 3.95 -3.03
C GLY A 85 -10.48 2.79 -2.10
N TYR A 86 -11.74 2.72 -1.71
CA TYR A 86 -12.27 1.58 -0.96
C TYR A 86 -12.01 0.28 -1.73
N PHE A 87 -11.45 -0.70 -1.05
CA PHE A 87 -10.91 -1.88 -1.74
C PHE A 87 -11.93 -2.56 -2.64
N PRO A 88 -11.51 -3.03 -3.83
CA PRO A 88 -12.36 -3.81 -4.72
C PRO A 88 -12.84 -5.11 -4.07
N ASP A 89 -13.99 -5.62 -4.53
CA ASP A 89 -14.57 -6.86 -4.01
C ASP A 89 -13.60 -8.05 -4.07
N GLU A 90 -12.83 -8.16 -5.15
CA GLU A 90 -11.82 -9.23 -5.31
C GLU A 90 -10.74 -9.18 -4.22
N THR A 91 -10.35 -7.99 -3.77
CA THR A 91 -9.39 -7.79 -2.68
C THR A 91 -10.02 -8.16 -1.34
N TRP A 92 -11.27 -7.76 -1.10
CA TRP A 92 -12.01 -8.19 0.09
C TRP A 92 -12.20 -9.70 0.13
N ASP A 93 -12.60 -10.33 -0.98
CA ASP A 93 -12.77 -11.78 -1.09
C ASP A 93 -11.46 -12.53 -0.78
N TYR A 94 -10.32 -12.00 -1.24
CA TYR A 94 -9.02 -12.58 -0.92
C TYR A 94 -8.70 -12.46 0.57
N LEU A 95 -8.86 -11.27 1.16
CA LEU A 95 -8.61 -11.01 2.57
C LEU A 95 -9.51 -11.87 3.47
N GLU A 96 -10.80 -11.95 3.17
CA GLU A 96 -11.77 -12.76 3.93
C GLU A 96 -11.49 -14.26 3.83
N ARG A 97 -10.98 -14.74 2.71
CA ARG A 97 -10.61 -16.14 2.52
C ARG A 97 -9.28 -16.49 3.21
N LYS A 98 -8.28 -15.63 3.11
CA LYS A 98 -6.93 -15.86 3.66
C LYS A 98 -6.80 -15.52 5.13
N LYS A 99 -7.63 -14.60 5.62
CA LYS A 99 -7.67 -14.16 7.03
C LYS A 99 -6.29 -13.74 7.58
N PRO A 100 -5.49 -12.92 6.85
CA PRO A 100 -4.29 -12.37 7.45
C PRO A 100 -4.68 -11.47 8.62
N VAL A 101 -4.02 -11.61 9.76
CA VAL A 101 -4.20 -10.69 10.89
C VAL A 101 -3.10 -9.65 10.84
N PHE A 102 -3.48 -8.39 10.63
CA PHE A 102 -2.53 -7.30 10.51
C PHE A 102 -2.09 -6.74 11.87
N ASN A 103 -0.80 -6.45 11.99
CA ASN A 103 -0.24 -5.69 13.10
C ASN A 103 -0.28 -4.18 12.80
N PHE A 104 -0.06 -3.81 11.54
CA PHE A 104 -0.05 -2.43 11.08
C PHE A 104 -0.78 -2.29 9.73
N VAL A 105 -1.57 -1.24 9.58
CA VAL A 105 -2.26 -0.89 8.34
C VAL A 105 -1.95 0.55 8.00
N SER A 106 -1.15 0.78 6.95
CA SER A 106 -0.95 2.11 6.36
C SER A 106 -1.95 2.28 5.23
N ILE A 107 -2.87 3.22 5.40
CA ILE A 107 -4.02 3.39 4.52
C ILE A 107 -4.00 4.74 3.80
N ASP A 108 -4.44 4.76 2.54
CA ASP A 108 -4.63 5.99 1.77
C ASP A 108 -5.66 6.89 2.45
N CYS A 109 -5.29 8.12 2.75
CA CYS A 109 -6.18 9.14 3.27
C CYS A 109 -5.95 10.49 2.56
N THR A 110 -5.74 10.42 1.24
CA THR A 110 -5.49 11.57 0.38
C THR A 110 -6.54 12.66 0.54
N GLY A 111 -7.80 12.26 0.73
CA GLY A 111 -8.94 13.16 0.87
C GLY A 111 -9.08 13.79 2.26
N MET A 112 -8.40 13.29 3.28
CA MET A 112 -8.57 13.77 4.67
C MET A 112 -10.05 13.88 5.06
N PHE A 113 -10.59 15.10 5.16
CA PHE A 113 -12.00 15.35 5.48
C PHE A 113 -12.96 15.19 4.29
N GLU A 114 -12.45 15.21 3.06
CA GLU A 114 -13.26 15.01 1.86
C GLU A 114 -13.76 13.57 1.80
N ASN A 115 -14.99 13.38 1.35
CA ASN A 115 -15.61 12.06 1.29
C ASN A 115 -15.18 11.29 0.03
N TYR A 116 -13.86 11.09 -0.13
CA TYR A 116 -13.32 10.28 -1.20
C TYR A 116 -13.50 8.79 -0.88
N ARG A 117 -13.84 8.03 -1.93
CA ARG A 117 -14.09 6.59 -1.83
C ARG A 117 -13.65 5.81 -3.07
N GLN A 118 -13.37 6.50 -4.16
CA GLN A 118 -12.88 5.94 -5.42
C GLN A 118 -11.57 6.60 -5.80
N GLY A 119 -10.61 5.81 -6.27
CA GLY A 119 -9.27 6.23 -6.62
C GLY A 119 -8.40 6.55 -5.40
N HIS A 120 -8.97 7.22 -4.42
CA HIS A 120 -8.39 7.52 -3.11
C HIS A 120 -9.46 7.45 -2.03
N MET A 121 -9.03 7.47 -0.77
CA MET A 121 -9.93 7.51 0.38
C MET A 121 -9.80 8.84 1.16
N GLY A 122 -10.83 9.11 1.95
CA GLY A 122 -10.81 10.05 3.04
C GLY A 122 -11.21 9.35 4.33
N LEU A 123 -11.13 10.06 5.45
CA LEU A 123 -11.30 9.51 6.80
C LEU A 123 -12.59 8.69 7.00
N SER A 124 -13.67 9.02 6.29
CA SER A 124 -14.91 8.26 6.35
C SER A 124 -14.78 6.87 5.73
N ALA A 125 -14.13 6.78 4.55
CA ALA A 125 -13.90 5.50 3.88
C ALA A 125 -12.86 4.65 4.64
N ASP A 126 -11.85 5.30 5.23
CA ASP A 126 -10.86 4.63 6.08
C ASP A 126 -11.51 4.01 7.31
N ALA A 127 -12.44 4.74 7.95
CA ALA A 127 -13.19 4.23 9.10
C ALA A 127 -14.04 3.01 8.70
N ASP A 128 -14.75 3.05 7.57
CA ASP A 128 -15.51 1.92 7.06
C ASP A 128 -14.61 0.71 6.75
N THR A 129 -13.41 0.95 6.17
CA THR A 129 -12.41 -0.08 5.89
C THR A 129 -11.92 -0.73 7.18
N LYS A 130 -11.56 0.07 8.18
CA LYS A 130 -11.14 -0.40 9.51
C LYS A 130 -12.22 -1.22 10.18
N ASP A 131 -13.46 -0.73 10.19
CA ASP A 131 -14.58 -1.42 10.82
C ASP A 131 -14.85 -2.77 10.15
N ARG A 132 -14.76 -2.85 8.81
CA ARG A 132 -14.86 -4.12 8.08
C ARG A 132 -13.71 -5.06 8.41
N MET A 133 -12.47 -4.57 8.47
CA MET A 133 -11.31 -5.38 8.84
C MET A 133 -11.46 -5.98 10.24
N ILE A 134 -11.93 -5.20 11.22
CA ILE A 134 -12.20 -5.69 12.57
C ILE A 134 -13.31 -6.73 12.56
N LYS A 135 -14.44 -6.44 11.89
CA LYS A 135 -15.58 -7.36 11.78
C LYS A 135 -15.20 -8.70 11.15
N GLU A 136 -14.37 -8.67 10.12
CA GLU A 136 -13.93 -9.87 9.41
C GLU A 136 -12.76 -10.60 10.10
N GLY A 137 -12.25 -10.07 11.24
CA GLY A 137 -11.16 -10.67 12.01
C GLY A 137 -9.79 -10.52 11.36
N LEU A 138 -9.63 -9.51 10.49
CA LEU A 138 -8.35 -9.15 9.86
C LEU A 138 -7.52 -8.19 10.74
N ALA A 139 -8.15 -7.58 11.71
CA ALA A 139 -7.54 -6.67 12.67
C ALA A 139 -8.05 -6.95 14.08
N THR A 140 -7.25 -6.60 15.08
CA THR A 140 -7.55 -6.73 16.50
C THR A 140 -7.42 -5.39 17.22
N ASP A 141 -7.67 -5.36 18.52
CA ASP A 141 -7.40 -4.20 19.38
C ASP A 141 -5.92 -3.78 19.44
N LYS A 142 -5.02 -4.66 18.98
CA LYS A 142 -3.58 -4.39 18.89
C LYS A 142 -3.15 -3.89 17.51
N THR A 143 -4.02 -3.94 16.51
CA THR A 143 -3.71 -3.48 15.17
C THR A 143 -3.64 -1.95 15.13
N VAL A 144 -2.54 -1.44 14.63
CA VAL A 144 -2.34 0.00 14.44
C VAL A 144 -2.78 0.40 13.04
N PHE A 145 -3.69 1.35 12.95
CA PHE A 145 -4.14 1.96 11.70
C PHE A 145 -3.51 3.34 11.57
N CYS A 146 -2.91 3.63 10.43
CA CYS A 146 -2.21 4.89 10.15
C CYS A 146 -2.71 5.49 8.83
N CYS A 147 -3.35 6.65 8.92
CA CYS A 147 -3.67 7.47 7.74
C CYS A 147 -2.38 8.03 7.15
N ASN A 148 -2.24 7.89 5.83
CA ASN A 148 -1.05 8.31 5.10
C ASN A 148 -1.45 8.79 3.69
N HIS A 149 -0.44 9.05 2.82
CA HIS A 149 -0.65 9.41 1.43
C HIS A 149 -1.44 10.72 1.25
N PHE A 150 -1.18 11.71 2.09
CA PHE A 150 -1.89 12.99 2.07
C PHE A 150 -1.54 13.83 0.84
N SER A 151 -2.51 14.60 0.36
CA SER A 151 -2.30 15.62 -0.66
C SER A 151 -3.00 16.94 -0.27
N HIS A 152 -2.65 18.00 -0.98
CA HIS A 152 -3.31 19.30 -0.83
C HIS A 152 -4.82 19.26 -1.15
N ASN A 153 -5.31 18.22 -1.79
CA ASN A 153 -6.72 18.01 -2.09
C ASN A 153 -7.55 17.76 -0.82
N GLY A 154 -6.95 17.29 0.25
CA GLY A 154 -7.58 17.11 1.56
C GLY A 154 -7.93 18.41 2.27
N ARG A 155 -7.37 19.55 1.82
CA ARG A 155 -7.67 20.93 2.26
C ARG A 155 -7.55 21.17 3.76
N ALA A 156 -6.73 20.37 4.44
CA ALA A 156 -6.43 20.53 5.85
C ALA A 156 -4.94 20.40 6.09
N THR A 157 -4.48 21.02 7.16
CA THR A 157 -3.14 20.79 7.68
C THR A 157 -3.11 19.53 8.53
N HIS A 158 -1.91 19.00 8.79
CA HIS A 158 -1.72 17.88 9.70
C HIS A 158 -2.34 18.11 11.07
N ASP A 159 -2.09 19.29 11.67
CA ASP A 159 -2.56 19.63 13.02
C ASP A 159 -4.09 19.74 13.11
N GLU A 160 -4.74 20.15 12.03
CA GLU A 160 -6.21 20.20 11.94
C GLU A 160 -6.81 18.79 11.80
N PHE A 161 -6.09 17.88 11.16
CA PHE A 161 -6.59 16.53 10.86
C PHE A 161 -6.38 15.54 12.01
N VAL A 162 -5.26 15.63 12.74
CA VAL A 162 -4.87 14.69 13.81
C VAL A 162 -5.99 14.44 14.83
N PRO A 163 -6.69 15.46 15.37
CA PRO A 163 -7.75 15.21 16.37
C PRO A 163 -8.88 14.34 15.84
N ALA A 164 -9.34 14.60 14.61
CA ALA A 164 -10.43 13.84 14.01
C ALA A 164 -10.05 12.40 13.65
N ALA A 165 -8.83 12.20 13.18
CA ALA A 165 -8.29 10.86 12.92
C ALA A 165 -8.13 10.07 14.23
N ALA A 166 -7.62 10.70 15.29
CA ALA A 166 -7.45 10.09 16.59
C ALA A 166 -8.79 9.66 17.23
N GLU A 167 -9.87 10.45 17.09
CA GLU A 167 -11.22 10.07 17.52
C GLU A 167 -11.72 8.78 16.87
N LYS A 168 -11.27 8.49 15.66
CA LYS A 168 -11.58 7.25 14.93
C LYS A 168 -10.51 6.16 15.14
N GLY A 169 -9.50 6.43 15.99
CA GLY A 169 -8.45 5.48 16.35
C GLY A 169 -7.44 5.25 15.22
N PHE A 170 -7.08 6.31 14.52
CA PHE A 170 -5.99 6.33 13.54
C PHE A 170 -4.80 7.14 14.05
N LEU A 171 -3.60 6.68 13.76
CA LEU A 171 -2.42 7.53 13.70
C LEU A 171 -2.46 8.36 12.41
N VAL A 172 -1.73 9.47 12.40
CA VAL A 172 -1.56 10.32 11.22
C VAL A 172 -0.07 10.40 10.92
N ALA A 173 0.31 9.92 9.73
CA ALA A 173 1.70 9.94 9.31
C ALA A 173 2.19 11.37 9.02
N TYR A 174 3.49 11.59 9.18
CA TYR A 174 4.19 12.82 8.79
C TYR A 174 5.57 12.47 8.23
N ASP A 175 6.18 13.38 7.51
CA ASP A 175 7.48 13.19 6.89
C ASP A 175 8.54 12.81 7.93
N SER A 176 9.29 11.75 7.66
CA SER A 176 10.29 11.18 8.56
C SER A 176 9.72 10.56 9.85
N MET A 177 8.45 10.22 9.89
CA MET A 177 7.89 9.44 11.00
C MET A 177 8.48 8.03 11.02
N GLU A 178 8.99 7.61 12.16
CA GLU A 178 9.38 6.23 12.44
C GLU A 178 8.38 5.61 13.41
N TYR A 179 7.92 4.39 13.10
CA TYR A 179 7.00 3.65 13.96
C TYR A 179 7.37 2.17 14.00
N GLU A 180 7.64 1.67 15.20
CA GLU A 180 7.91 0.25 15.44
C GLU A 180 6.61 -0.44 15.93
N PHE A 181 6.24 -1.58 15.33
CA PHE A 181 5.01 -2.32 15.62
C PHE A 181 5.24 -3.83 15.76
#